data_a2a8983c1f6b0ef3752e31e2f89c4fc5
#
_entry.id   a2a8983c1f6b0ef3752e31e2f89c4fc5
#
_cell.length_a   1.000
_cell.length_b   1.000
_cell.length_c   1.000
_cell.angle_alpha   90.00
_cell.angle_beta   90.00
_cell.angle_gamma   90.00
#
_symmetry.space_group_name_H-M   'P 1'
#
loop_
_entity.id
_entity.type
_entity.pdbx_description
1 polymer ?
#
loop_
_entity_poly.entity_id
_entity_poly.type
_entity_poly.pdbx_seq_one_letter_code
_entity_poly.pdbx_strand_id
1 'polypeptide(L)'
;MRCYKCNAVLSESEFCNKCGTDVAMYKKIIRSSEAHYNQGLLKAQARDLTGAADALRQSVKLNKNNTNARNLLGLVYFEMGEAVAALSQWVISKNLQPEKNIADNYLNDVRKNASKLEVINQTIKKYNQALTYAKQDSHDLAVIQLKKVLNMNPNLVKGYQLLALLYIENNEHDKAVKQLKKALTIDKNNPLTLQYLNEVNGVLNEKEKKVETKSRKTQERPNPKISGDDVIIPPTNYKDTNT
;
A
#
# COMPACT_ATOMS: atom_id res chain seq x y z
N MET A 1 36.31 -2.19 2.29
CA MET A 1 35.99 -3.62 2.07
C MET A 1 37.11 -4.50 2.66
N ARG A 2 36.78 -5.65 3.27
CA ARG A 2 37.77 -6.56 3.86
C ARG A 2 37.71 -7.94 3.19
N CYS A 3 38.86 -8.60 3.12
CA CYS A 3 38.99 -9.94 2.55
C CYS A 3 38.22 -10.95 3.40
N TYR A 4 37.38 -11.76 2.77
CA TYR A 4 36.59 -12.79 3.44
C TYR A 4 37.39 -13.91 4.05
N LYS A 5 38.66 -14.11 3.60
CA LYS A 5 39.56 -15.18 4.07
C LYS A 5 40.49 -14.72 5.20
N CYS A 6 41.11 -13.55 5.07
CA CYS A 6 42.15 -13.11 6.04
C CYS A 6 41.83 -11.78 6.73
N ASN A 7 40.67 -11.20 6.48
CA ASN A 7 40.16 -9.94 7.04
C ASN A 7 41.06 -8.70 6.77
N ALA A 8 42.05 -8.78 5.86
CA ALA A 8 42.84 -7.62 5.45
C ALA A 8 41.99 -6.64 4.64
N VAL A 9 42.37 -5.36 4.71
CA VAL A 9 41.76 -4.33 3.85
C VAL A 9 42.11 -4.63 2.40
N LEU A 10 41.10 -4.65 1.52
CA LEU A 10 41.28 -4.91 0.09
C LEU A 10 41.60 -3.62 -0.64
N SER A 11 42.59 -3.70 -1.53
CA SER A 11 42.94 -2.67 -2.53
C SER A 11 42.01 -2.80 -3.77
N GLU A 12 42.31 -2.09 -4.85
CA GLU A 12 41.60 -2.24 -6.12
C GLU A 12 41.94 -3.52 -6.91
N SER A 13 43.03 -4.22 -6.55
CA SER A 13 43.48 -5.48 -7.19
C SER A 13 42.42 -6.58 -7.11
N GLU A 14 42.36 -7.44 -8.10
CA GLU A 14 41.46 -8.63 -8.12
C GLU A 14 41.91 -9.69 -7.08
N PHE A 15 43.12 -9.60 -6.58
CA PHE A 15 43.66 -10.49 -5.56
C PHE A 15 43.91 -9.76 -4.25
N CYS A 16 43.74 -10.46 -3.14
CA CYS A 16 44.08 -9.93 -1.82
C CYS A 16 45.60 -9.81 -1.65
N ASN A 17 46.09 -8.60 -1.41
CA ASN A 17 47.54 -8.33 -1.25
C ASN A 17 48.19 -9.08 -0.08
N LYS A 18 47.39 -9.52 0.93
CA LYS A 18 47.92 -10.23 2.09
C LYS A 18 47.96 -11.76 1.91
N CYS A 19 46.92 -12.35 1.31
CA CYS A 19 46.79 -13.82 1.25
C CYS A 19 46.63 -14.37 -0.18
N GLY A 20 46.73 -13.54 -1.21
CA GLY A 20 46.65 -13.95 -2.62
C GLY A 20 45.34 -14.50 -3.10
N THR A 21 44.29 -14.49 -2.24
CA THR A 21 42.97 -15.02 -2.61
C THR A 21 42.33 -14.15 -3.68
N ASP A 22 41.75 -14.76 -4.72
CA ASP A 22 40.89 -14.07 -5.70
C ASP A 22 39.64 -13.49 -5.01
N VAL A 23 39.46 -12.19 -5.14
CA VAL A 23 38.37 -11.41 -4.55
C VAL A 23 37.57 -10.64 -5.58
N ALA A 24 37.82 -10.85 -6.88
CA ALA A 24 37.15 -10.11 -7.94
C ALA A 24 35.62 -10.28 -7.88
N MET A 25 35.15 -11.53 -7.86
CA MET A 25 33.72 -11.83 -7.76
C MET A 25 33.11 -11.33 -6.43
N TYR A 26 33.83 -11.54 -5.32
CA TYR A 26 33.40 -11.06 -4.00
C TYR A 26 33.19 -9.54 -4.00
N LYS A 27 34.14 -8.77 -4.54
CA LYS A 27 34.02 -7.32 -4.67
C LYS A 27 32.83 -6.91 -5.52
N LYS A 28 32.60 -7.60 -6.65
CA LYS A 28 31.47 -7.34 -7.52
C LYS A 28 30.13 -7.55 -6.78
N ILE A 29 30.02 -8.62 -5.99
CA ILE A 29 28.83 -8.91 -5.18
C ILE A 29 28.59 -7.81 -4.14
N ILE A 30 29.64 -7.39 -3.41
CA ILE A 30 29.51 -6.33 -2.39
C ILE A 30 29.12 -4.99 -3.03
N ARG A 31 29.75 -4.60 -4.14
CA ARG A 31 29.39 -3.37 -4.88
C ARG A 31 27.95 -3.42 -5.36
N SER A 32 27.49 -4.57 -5.86
CA SER A 32 26.08 -4.75 -6.26
C SER A 32 25.13 -4.63 -5.07
N SER A 33 25.49 -5.18 -3.90
CA SER A 33 24.72 -5.00 -2.66
C SER A 33 24.61 -3.52 -2.26
N GLU A 34 25.70 -2.77 -2.35
CA GLU A 34 25.72 -1.33 -2.06
C GLU A 34 24.86 -0.54 -3.06
N ALA A 35 24.92 -0.89 -4.35
CA ALA A 35 24.07 -0.26 -5.37
C ALA A 35 22.58 -0.47 -5.08
N HIS A 36 22.17 -1.68 -4.71
CA HIS A 36 20.80 -1.96 -4.32
C HIS A 36 20.39 -1.26 -3.02
N TYR A 37 21.30 -1.11 -2.05
CA TYR A 37 21.07 -0.30 -0.86
C TYR A 37 20.78 1.17 -1.22
N ASN A 38 21.62 1.77 -2.06
CA ASN A 38 21.44 3.16 -2.49
C ASN A 38 20.13 3.35 -3.27
N GLN A 39 19.78 2.40 -4.14
CA GLN A 39 18.50 2.40 -4.83
C GLN A 39 17.33 2.34 -3.85
N GLY A 40 17.41 1.48 -2.84
CA GLY A 40 16.41 1.36 -1.78
C GLY A 40 16.26 2.65 -0.98
N LEU A 41 17.37 3.32 -0.66
CA LEU A 41 17.38 4.61 0.03
C LEU A 41 16.64 5.70 -0.77
N LEU A 42 16.95 5.83 -2.06
CA LEU A 42 16.30 6.79 -2.96
C LEU A 42 14.79 6.55 -3.06
N LYS A 43 14.39 5.28 -3.20
CA LYS A 43 12.97 4.89 -3.25
C LYS A 43 12.25 5.17 -1.93
N ALA A 44 12.87 4.89 -0.79
CA ALA A 44 12.30 5.20 0.53
C ALA A 44 12.08 6.72 0.70
N GLN A 45 13.03 7.54 0.28
CA GLN A 45 12.90 9.00 0.29
C GLN A 45 11.74 9.49 -0.60
N ALA A 46 11.52 8.83 -1.74
CA ALA A 46 10.40 9.12 -2.64
C ALA A 46 9.05 8.56 -2.13
N ARG A 47 9.00 7.89 -0.98
CA ARG A 47 7.82 7.17 -0.43
C ARG A 47 7.35 6.01 -1.32
N ASP A 48 8.22 5.45 -2.17
CA ASP A 48 8.04 4.16 -2.84
C ASP A 48 8.53 3.05 -1.89
N LEU A 49 7.74 2.78 -0.84
CA LEU A 49 8.18 1.90 0.25
C LEU A 49 8.27 0.44 -0.20
N THR A 50 7.34 -0.04 -1.01
CA THR A 50 7.40 -1.39 -1.60
C THR A 50 8.64 -1.54 -2.49
N GLY A 51 8.89 -0.61 -3.40
CA GLY A 51 10.07 -0.65 -4.23
C GLY A 51 11.38 -0.49 -3.45
N ALA A 52 11.37 0.28 -2.35
CA ALA A 52 12.50 0.36 -1.43
C ALA A 52 12.77 -0.98 -0.73
N ALA A 53 11.71 -1.63 -0.20
CA ALA A 53 11.84 -2.94 0.44
C ALA A 53 12.37 -4.00 -0.53
N ASP A 54 11.94 -3.98 -1.79
CA ASP A 54 12.43 -4.91 -2.82
C ASP A 54 13.93 -4.72 -3.09
N ALA A 55 14.37 -3.47 -3.31
CA ALA A 55 15.78 -3.16 -3.53
C ALA A 55 16.63 -3.55 -2.30
N LEU A 56 16.19 -3.22 -1.09
CA LEU A 56 16.90 -3.54 0.14
C LEU A 56 16.95 -5.06 0.40
N ARG A 57 15.91 -5.82 0.07
CA ARG A 57 15.94 -7.29 0.11
C ARG A 57 16.98 -7.86 -0.83
N GLN A 58 17.13 -7.31 -2.05
CA GLN A 58 18.19 -7.72 -2.95
C GLN A 58 19.58 -7.38 -2.39
N SER A 59 19.76 -6.20 -1.80
CA SER A 59 20.99 -5.83 -1.11
C SER A 59 21.37 -6.85 -0.03
N VAL A 60 20.43 -7.19 0.86
CA VAL A 60 20.64 -8.17 1.95
C VAL A 60 20.84 -9.59 1.42
N LYS A 61 20.20 -9.96 0.29
CA LYS A 61 20.41 -11.27 -0.36
C LYS A 61 21.82 -11.43 -0.88
N LEU A 62 22.37 -10.38 -1.49
CA LEU A 62 23.75 -10.35 -2.01
C LEU A 62 24.77 -10.28 -0.87
N ASN A 63 24.52 -9.47 0.16
CA ASN A 63 25.38 -9.35 1.32
C ASN A 63 24.56 -9.44 2.61
N LYS A 64 24.51 -10.65 3.19
CA LYS A 64 23.78 -10.92 4.43
C LYS A 64 24.28 -10.10 5.63
N ASN A 65 25.51 -9.62 5.59
CA ASN A 65 26.15 -8.82 6.64
C ASN A 65 25.97 -7.29 6.43
N ASN A 66 25.22 -6.86 5.43
CA ASN A 66 24.94 -5.45 5.23
C ASN A 66 23.95 -4.93 6.29
N THR A 67 24.49 -4.52 7.44
CA THR A 67 23.69 -3.99 8.57
C THR A 67 22.94 -2.69 8.21
N ASN A 68 23.54 -1.84 7.35
CA ASN A 68 22.89 -0.62 6.89
C ASN A 68 21.62 -0.94 6.07
N ALA A 69 21.70 -1.91 5.14
CA ALA A 69 20.55 -2.34 4.37
C ALA A 69 19.47 -2.97 5.25
N ARG A 70 19.84 -3.75 6.27
CA ARG A 70 18.89 -4.31 7.24
C ARG A 70 18.22 -3.23 8.09
N ASN A 71 18.98 -2.25 8.56
CA ASN A 71 18.46 -1.15 9.36
C ASN A 71 17.44 -0.33 8.58
N LEU A 72 17.78 0.00 7.34
CA LEU A 72 16.86 0.74 6.46
C LEU A 72 15.65 -0.11 6.06
N LEU A 73 15.84 -1.41 5.78
CA LEU A 73 14.72 -2.32 5.49
C LEU A 73 13.75 -2.43 6.68
N GLY A 74 14.28 -2.50 7.89
CA GLY A 74 13.46 -2.45 9.11
C GLY A 74 12.67 -1.15 9.22
N LEU A 75 13.30 -0.01 8.93
CA LEU A 75 12.61 1.28 8.94
C LEU A 75 11.50 1.34 7.88
N VAL A 76 11.77 0.87 6.67
CA VAL A 76 10.78 0.80 5.59
C VAL A 76 9.59 -0.07 5.97
N TYR A 77 9.80 -1.24 6.56
CA TYR A 77 8.72 -2.09 7.06
C TYR A 77 7.92 -1.40 8.17
N PHE A 78 8.61 -0.69 9.08
CA PHE A 78 7.94 0.04 10.16
C PHE A 78 7.03 1.14 9.62
N GLU A 79 7.50 1.90 8.63
CA GLU A 79 6.71 2.92 7.93
C GLU A 79 5.49 2.34 7.18
N MET A 80 5.58 1.09 6.71
CA MET A 80 4.46 0.34 6.12
C MET A 80 3.51 -0.28 7.17
N GLY A 81 3.77 -0.06 8.46
CA GLY A 81 3.02 -0.64 9.58
C GLY A 81 3.33 -2.11 9.85
N GLU A 82 4.38 -2.68 9.23
CA GLU A 82 4.79 -4.08 9.37
C GLU A 82 5.80 -4.24 10.53
N ALA A 83 5.36 -3.96 11.76
CA ALA A 83 6.22 -3.89 12.94
C ALA A 83 7.03 -5.18 13.19
N VAL A 84 6.46 -6.36 12.99
CA VAL A 84 7.16 -7.65 13.18
C VAL A 84 8.32 -7.81 12.20
N ALA A 85 8.09 -7.49 10.92
CA ALA A 85 9.12 -7.54 9.90
C ALA A 85 10.24 -6.53 10.21
N ALA A 86 9.89 -5.33 10.67
CA ALA A 86 10.84 -4.31 11.10
C ALA A 86 11.72 -4.79 12.25
N LEU A 87 11.11 -5.25 13.34
CA LEU A 87 11.82 -5.77 14.52
C LEU A 87 12.75 -6.92 14.14
N SER A 88 12.31 -7.82 13.27
CA SER A 88 13.11 -8.95 12.78
C SER A 88 14.40 -8.47 12.11
N GLN A 89 14.34 -7.45 11.23
CA GLN A 89 15.52 -6.91 10.56
C GLN A 89 16.47 -6.23 11.56
N TRP A 90 15.94 -5.46 12.50
CA TRP A 90 16.76 -4.77 13.51
C TRP A 90 17.43 -5.74 14.49
N VAL A 91 16.76 -6.82 14.92
CA VAL A 91 17.35 -7.86 15.77
C VAL A 91 18.48 -8.57 15.03
N ILE A 92 18.28 -8.96 13.77
CA ILE A 92 19.35 -9.58 12.96
C ILE A 92 20.52 -8.60 12.78
N SER A 93 20.24 -7.32 12.49
CA SER A 93 21.27 -6.30 12.35
C SER A 93 22.09 -6.15 13.63
N LYS A 94 21.43 -6.10 14.79
CA LYS A 94 22.08 -6.00 16.10
C LYS A 94 22.97 -7.21 16.40
N ASN A 95 22.53 -8.42 16.05
CA ASN A 95 23.34 -9.63 16.23
C ASN A 95 24.57 -9.65 15.32
N LEU A 96 24.47 -9.09 14.11
CA LEU A 96 25.62 -8.98 13.18
C LEU A 96 26.61 -7.90 13.61
N GLN A 97 26.14 -6.80 14.16
CA GLN A 97 26.94 -5.67 14.63
C GLN A 97 26.42 -5.23 16.01
N PRO A 98 26.96 -5.81 17.10
CA PRO A 98 26.53 -5.53 18.46
C PRO A 98 26.81 -4.11 18.94
N GLU A 99 27.82 -3.46 18.40
CA GLU A 99 28.26 -2.13 18.82
C GLU A 99 28.00 -1.09 17.73
N LYS A 100 27.74 0.15 18.16
CA LYS A 100 27.55 1.32 17.27
C LYS A 100 26.52 1.06 16.15
N ASN A 101 25.43 0.38 16.48
CA ASN A 101 24.39 0.02 15.54
C ASN A 101 23.11 0.83 15.82
N ILE A 102 22.62 1.56 14.82
CA ILE A 102 21.42 2.38 14.94
C ILE A 102 20.17 1.54 15.27
N ALA A 103 20.16 0.24 14.95
CA ALA A 103 19.08 -0.69 15.33
C ALA A 103 18.82 -0.70 16.83
N ASP A 104 19.84 -0.43 17.68
CA ASP A 104 19.66 -0.33 19.13
C ASP A 104 18.66 0.77 19.52
N ASN A 105 18.71 1.91 18.85
CA ASN A 105 17.81 3.01 19.13
C ASN A 105 16.38 2.62 18.82
N TYR A 106 16.12 1.98 17.68
CA TYR A 106 14.80 1.51 17.28
C TYR A 106 14.26 0.41 18.20
N LEU A 107 15.10 -0.58 18.55
CA LEU A 107 14.72 -1.66 19.45
C LEU A 107 14.44 -1.14 20.86
N ASN A 108 15.26 -0.21 21.36
CA ASN A 108 15.07 0.38 22.69
C ASN A 108 13.83 1.26 22.76
N ASP A 109 13.51 2.00 21.69
CA ASP A 109 12.28 2.80 21.64
C ASP A 109 11.02 1.93 21.75
N VAL A 110 11.03 0.76 21.10
CA VAL A 110 9.91 -0.19 21.23
C VAL A 110 9.92 -0.88 22.60
N ARG A 111 11.08 -1.29 23.13
CA ARG A 111 11.18 -2.00 24.41
C ARG A 111 10.84 -1.15 25.62
N LYS A 112 11.27 0.12 25.64
CA LYS A 112 11.02 1.04 26.75
C LYS A 112 9.56 1.45 26.86
N ASN A 113 8.78 1.22 25.82
CA ASN A 113 7.37 1.60 25.77
C ASN A 113 6.49 0.34 25.74
N ALA A 114 6.12 -0.15 26.95
CA ALA A 114 5.27 -1.33 27.09
C ALA A 114 3.92 -1.18 26.35
N SER A 115 3.39 0.05 26.29
CA SER A 115 2.14 0.30 25.55
C SER A 115 2.32 0.13 24.05
N LYS A 116 3.48 0.47 23.46
CA LYS A 116 3.77 0.23 22.03
C LYS A 116 3.79 -1.27 21.71
N LEU A 117 4.43 -2.08 22.55
CA LEU A 117 4.46 -3.53 22.39
C LEU A 117 3.05 -4.13 22.45
N GLU A 118 2.24 -3.69 23.41
CA GLU A 118 0.86 -4.15 23.54
C GLU A 118 0.03 -3.77 22.32
N VAL A 119 0.14 -2.54 21.82
CA VAL A 119 -0.53 -2.08 20.59
C VAL A 119 -0.10 -2.93 19.37
N ILE A 120 1.19 -3.23 19.23
CA ILE A 120 1.69 -4.11 18.16
C ILE A 120 1.03 -5.50 18.26
N ASN A 121 1.05 -6.11 19.44
CA ASN A 121 0.47 -7.44 19.67
C ASN A 121 -1.03 -7.47 19.40
N GLN A 122 -1.77 -6.48 19.89
CA GLN A 122 -3.21 -6.37 19.64
C GLN A 122 -3.52 -6.12 18.16
N THR A 123 -2.72 -5.31 17.48
CA THR A 123 -2.85 -5.07 16.03
C THR A 123 -2.72 -6.37 15.25
N ILE A 124 -1.68 -7.18 15.55
CA ILE A 124 -1.45 -8.48 14.91
C ILE A 124 -2.62 -9.42 15.17
N LYS A 125 -3.05 -9.54 16.43
CA LYS A 125 -4.16 -10.43 16.83
C LYS A 125 -5.44 -10.07 16.08
N LYS A 126 -5.79 -8.78 16.05
CA LYS A 126 -7.01 -8.30 15.38
C LYS A 126 -6.91 -8.41 13.85
N TYR A 127 -5.74 -8.17 13.27
CA TYR A 127 -5.54 -8.36 11.84
C TYR A 127 -5.70 -9.83 11.44
N ASN A 128 -5.13 -10.76 12.20
CA ASN A 128 -5.30 -12.19 11.95
C ASN A 128 -6.76 -12.64 12.13
N GLN A 129 -7.49 -12.08 13.12
CA GLN A 129 -8.93 -12.31 13.26
C GLN A 129 -9.70 -11.81 12.04
N ALA A 130 -9.37 -10.62 11.53
CA ALA A 130 -9.99 -10.08 10.33
C ALA A 130 -9.76 -10.97 9.10
N LEU A 131 -8.53 -11.49 8.94
CA LEU A 131 -8.22 -12.46 7.88
C LEU A 131 -9.04 -13.75 8.01
N THR A 132 -9.23 -14.24 9.24
CA THR A 132 -10.05 -15.43 9.50
C THR A 132 -11.51 -15.17 9.12
N TYR A 133 -12.09 -14.04 9.55
CA TYR A 133 -13.45 -13.65 9.19
C TYR A 133 -13.64 -13.47 7.68
N ALA A 134 -12.68 -12.85 7.01
CA ALA A 134 -12.72 -12.70 5.55
C ALA A 134 -12.72 -14.05 4.84
N LYS A 135 -11.93 -15.04 5.32
CA LYS A 135 -11.91 -16.40 4.75
C LYS A 135 -13.19 -17.21 5.04
N GLN A 136 -13.98 -16.79 6.01
CA GLN A 136 -15.26 -17.40 6.41
C GLN A 136 -16.46 -16.64 5.86
N ASP A 137 -16.25 -15.78 4.87
CA ASP A 137 -17.27 -14.92 4.24
C ASP A 137 -18.04 -14.03 5.26
N SER A 138 -17.49 -13.88 6.46
CA SER A 138 -18.02 -12.99 7.51
C SER A 138 -17.50 -11.56 7.32
N HIS A 139 -17.83 -10.94 6.18
CA HIS A 139 -17.24 -9.68 5.71
C HIS A 139 -17.47 -8.52 6.67
N ASP A 140 -18.65 -8.41 7.27
CA ASP A 140 -18.97 -7.34 8.23
C ASP A 140 -18.07 -7.41 9.49
N LEU A 141 -17.83 -8.61 10.01
CA LEU A 141 -16.94 -8.82 11.16
C LEU A 141 -15.50 -8.51 10.79
N ALA A 142 -15.06 -8.90 9.59
CA ALA A 142 -13.74 -8.56 9.07
C ALA A 142 -13.54 -7.04 8.96
N VAL A 143 -14.52 -6.32 8.39
CA VAL A 143 -14.52 -4.85 8.29
C VAL A 143 -14.43 -4.18 9.65
N ILE A 144 -15.20 -4.65 10.65
CA ILE A 144 -15.17 -4.12 12.01
C ILE A 144 -13.77 -4.28 12.62
N GLN A 145 -13.17 -5.47 12.50
CA GLN A 145 -11.82 -5.71 13.03
C GLN A 145 -10.75 -4.89 12.31
N LEU A 146 -10.82 -4.76 10.97
CA LEU A 146 -9.88 -3.95 10.20
C LEU A 146 -9.94 -2.48 10.56
N LYS A 147 -11.13 -1.93 10.79
CA LYS A 147 -11.27 -0.53 11.27
C LYS A 147 -10.57 -0.35 12.63
N LYS A 148 -10.71 -1.31 13.56
CA LYS A 148 -9.98 -1.28 14.85
C LYS A 148 -8.47 -1.37 14.64
N VAL A 149 -8.01 -2.26 13.75
CA VAL A 149 -6.59 -2.39 13.38
C VAL A 149 -6.03 -1.08 12.84
N LEU A 150 -6.73 -0.44 11.90
CA LEU A 150 -6.28 0.81 11.26
C LEU A 150 -6.32 2.02 12.21
N ASN A 151 -7.18 2.01 13.24
CA ASN A 151 -7.14 3.00 14.33
C ASN A 151 -5.92 2.80 15.23
N MET A 152 -5.48 1.56 15.45
CA MET A 152 -4.30 1.25 16.27
C MET A 152 -2.99 1.40 15.49
N ASN A 153 -3.00 1.09 14.20
CA ASN A 153 -1.86 1.19 13.30
C ASN A 153 -2.30 1.83 11.97
N PRO A 154 -2.33 3.16 11.90
CA PRO A 154 -2.78 3.89 10.71
C PRO A 154 -1.84 3.77 9.50
N ASN A 155 -0.63 3.23 9.69
CA ASN A 155 0.33 3.02 8.60
C ASN A 155 0.23 1.62 7.97
N LEU A 156 -0.66 0.75 8.43
CA LEU A 156 -0.73 -0.62 7.92
C LEU A 156 -1.33 -0.67 6.52
N VAL A 157 -0.47 -0.62 5.49
CA VAL A 157 -0.85 -0.65 4.07
C VAL A 157 -1.71 -1.87 3.75
N LYS A 158 -1.30 -3.07 4.19
CA LYS A 158 -2.05 -4.32 3.99
C LYS A 158 -3.45 -4.28 4.62
N GLY A 159 -3.63 -3.54 5.71
CA GLY A 159 -4.93 -3.35 6.35
C GLY A 159 -5.89 -2.56 5.47
N TYR A 160 -5.42 -1.48 4.84
CA TYR A 160 -6.21 -0.71 3.89
C TYR A 160 -6.54 -1.51 2.63
N GLN A 161 -5.58 -2.27 2.10
CA GLN A 161 -5.79 -3.14 0.93
C GLN A 161 -6.87 -4.19 1.21
N LEU A 162 -6.77 -4.91 2.32
CA LEU A 162 -7.78 -5.92 2.70
C LEU A 162 -9.15 -5.29 2.94
N LEU A 163 -9.21 -4.13 3.60
CA LEU A 163 -10.48 -3.42 3.81
C LEU A 163 -11.09 -2.96 2.48
N ALA A 164 -10.27 -2.53 1.53
CA ALA A 164 -10.74 -2.16 0.20
C ALA A 164 -11.29 -3.36 -0.57
N LEU A 165 -10.63 -4.52 -0.52
CA LEU A 165 -11.11 -5.75 -1.14
C LEU A 165 -12.49 -6.16 -0.61
N LEU A 166 -12.69 -6.12 0.71
CA LEU A 166 -14.00 -6.42 1.31
C LEU A 166 -15.08 -5.43 0.85
N TYR A 167 -14.74 -4.16 0.68
CA TYR A 167 -15.69 -3.18 0.12
C TYR A 167 -15.97 -3.44 -1.37
N ILE A 168 -15.01 -3.92 -2.15
CA ILE A 168 -15.23 -4.32 -3.56
C ILE A 168 -16.21 -5.48 -3.62
N GLU A 169 -16.02 -6.52 -2.82
CA GLU A 169 -16.91 -7.68 -2.74
C GLU A 169 -18.35 -7.28 -2.35
N ASN A 170 -18.48 -6.32 -1.45
CA ASN A 170 -19.78 -5.77 -1.06
C ASN A 170 -20.36 -4.73 -2.05
N ASN A 171 -19.73 -4.53 -3.24
CA ASN A 171 -20.11 -3.51 -4.24
C ASN A 171 -20.04 -2.05 -3.73
N GLU A 172 -19.34 -1.79 -2.64
CA GLU A 172 -19.14 -0.47 -2.04
C GLU A 172 -17.90 0.23 -2.61
N HIS A 173 -17.84 0.40 -3.92
CA HIS A 173 -16.65 0.83 -4.66
C HIS A 173 -16.08 2.18 -4.20
N ASP A 174 -16.94 3.15 -3.85
CA ASP A 174 -16.48 4.46 -3.34
C ASP A 174 -15.73 4.35 -2.03
N LYS A 175 -16.16 3.44 -1.14
CA LYS A 175 -15.45 3.17 0.12
C LYS A 175 -14.13 2.48 -0.14
N ALA A 176 -14.08 1.56 -1.11
CA ALA A 176 -12.85 0.90 -1.52
C ALA A 176 -11.81 1.90 -2.04
N VAL A 177 -12.20 2.79 -2.97
CA VAL A 177 -11.33 3.86 -3.49
C VAL A 177 -10.75 4.72 -2.38
N LYS A 178 -11.56 5.09 -1.37
CA LYS A 178 -11.08 5.86 -0.21
C LYS A 178 -9.99 5.14 0.56
N GLN A 179 -10.12 3.81 0.76
CA GLN A 179 -9.09 3.05 1.48
C GLN A 179 -7.82 2.88 0.63
N LEU A 180 -7.95 2.59 -0.66
CA LEU A 180 -6.81 2.48 -1.57
C LEU A 180 -6.03 3.80 -1.68
N LYS A 181 -6.73 4.94 -1.77
CA LYS A 181 -6.08 6.26 -1.72
C LYS A 181 -5.31 6.48 -0.42
N LYS A 182 -5.84 6.06 0.74
CA LYS A 182 -5.10 6.12 2.01
C LYS A 182 -3.86 5.23 1.99
N ALA A 183 -3.93 4.02 1.46
CA ALA A 183 -2.76 3.17 1.28
C ALA A 183 -1.67 3.85 0.44
N LEU A 184 -2.05 4.54 -0.65
CA LEU A 184 -1.13 5.28 -1.51
C LEU A 184 -0.53 6.54 -0.87
N THR A 185 -1.14 7.12 0.17
CA THR A 185 -0.47 8.21 0.94
C THR A 185 0.72 7.69 1.74
N ILE A 186 0.70 6.42 2.13
CA ILE A 186 1.78 5.76 2.88
C ILE A 186 2.84 5.26 1.91
N ASP A 187 2.44 4.49 0.90
CA ASP A 187 3.29 3.85 -0.10
C ASP A 187 2.81 4.23 -1.52
N LYS A 188 3.40 5.29 -2.08
CA LYS A 188 2.92 5.98 -3.29
C LYS A 188 2.85 5.09 -4.53
N ASN A 189 3.80 4.18 -4.68
CA ASN A 189 3.95 3.35 -5.88
C ASN A 189 3.68 1.87 -5.59
N ASN A 190 2.84 1.58 -4.59
CA ASN A 190 2.49 0.19 -4.29
C ASN A 190 1.74 -0.44 -5.47
N PRO A 191 2.35 -1.43 -6.18
CA PRO A 191 1.79 -1.94 -7.43
C PRO A 191 0.43 -2.62 -7.22
N LEU A 192 0.25 -3.35 -6.12
CA LEU A 192 -1.01 -4.03 -5.81
C LEU A 192 -2.14 -3.02 -5.51
N THR A 193 -1.82 -1.95 -4.77
CA THR A 193 -2.80 -0.89 -4.47
C THR A 193 -3.20 -0.13 -5.74
N LEU A 194 -2.25 0.15 -6.63
CA LEU A 194 -2.52 0.79 -7.92
C LEU A 194 -3.36 -0.11 -8.84
N GLN A 195 -3.07 -1.41 -8.86
CA GLN A 195 -3.87 -2.38 -9.60
C GLN A 195 -5.32 -2.37 -9.14
N TYR A 196 -5.58 -2.55 -7.85
CA TYR A 196 -6.95 -2.54 -7.31
C TYR A 196 -7.66 -1.21 -7.57
N LEU A 197 -6.95 -0.09 -7.45
CA LEU A 197 -7.54 1.22 -7.72
C LEU A 197 -7.98 1.36 -9.18
N ASN A 198 -7.17 0.88 -10.13
CA ASN A 198 -7.50 0.90 -11.56
C ASN A 198 -8.71 0.01 -11.87
N GLU A 199 -8.75 -1.20 -11.30
CA GLU A 199 -9.87 -2.12 -11.48
C GLU A 199 -11.19 -1.51 -10.98
N VAL A 200 -11.19 -0.94 -9.77
CA VAL A 200 -12.40 -0.30 -9.19
C VAL A 200 -12.83 0.92 -10.00
N ASN A 201 -11.91 1.77 -10.43
CA ASN A 201 -12.23 2.94 -11.26
C ASN A 201 -12.81 2.52 -12.62
N GLY A 202 -12.32 1.43 -13.21
CA GLY A 202 -12.91 0.85 -14.42
C GLY A 202 -14.39 0.51 -14.26
N VAL A 203 -14.73 -0.18 -13.16
CA VAL A 203 -16.13 -0.55 -12.84
C VAL A 203 -17.01 0.69 -12.59
N LEU A 204 -16.50 1.70 -11.89
CA LEU A 204 -17.23 2.95 -11.65
C LEU A 204 -17.52 3.69 -12.94
N ASN A 205 -16.53 3.85 -13.82
CA ASN A 205 -16.68 4.51 -15.12
C ASN A 205 -17.71 3.78 -16.02
N GLU A 206 -17.77 2.44 -15.98
CA GLU A 206 -18.79 1.69 -16.72
C GLU A 206 -20.20 1.89 -16.16
N LYS A 207 -20.34 2.00 -14.84
CA LYS A 207 -21.64 2.29 -14.20
C LYS A 207 -22.14 3.69 -14.59
N GLU A 208 -21.27 4.70 -14.57
CA GLU A 208 -21.61 6.07 -14.97
C GLU A 208 -22.07 6.13 -16.42
N LYS A 209 -21.35 5.51 -17.35
CA LYS A 209 -21.75 5.43 -18.77
C LYS A 209 -23.12 4.76 -18.97
N LYS A 210 -23.43 3.71 -18.19
CA LYS A 210 -24.72 3.03 -18.25
C LYS A 210 -25.87 3.89 -17.70
N VAL A 211 -25.60 4.74 -16.69
CA VAL A 211 -26.59 5.69 -16.15
C VAL A 211 -26.85 6.80 -17.15
N GLU A 212 -25.82 7.40 -17.75
CA GLU A 212 -25.96 8.44 -18.77
C GLU A 212 -26.71 7.95 -20.01
N THR A 213 -26.46 6.71 -20.48
CA THR A 213 -27.19 6.13 -21.61
C THR A 213 -28.66 5.85 -21.29
N LYS A 214 -28.97 5.49 -20.05
CA LYS A 214 -30.36 5.31 -19.59
C LYS A 214 -31.11 6.67 -19.48
N SER A 215 -30.47 7.70 -18.94
CA SER A 215 -31.07 9.03 -18.82
C SER A 215 -31.33 9.68 -20.18
N ARG A 216 -30.43 9.51 -21.16
CA ARG A 216 -30.67 9.97 -22.54
C ARG A 216 -31.83 9.27 -23.20
N LYS A 217 -31.99 7.94 -23.02
CA LYS A 217 -33.15 7.20 -23.57
C LYS A 217 -34.47 7.58 -22.90
N THR A 218 -34.48 8.11 -21.69
CA THR A 218 -35.69 8.55 -20.98
C THR A 218 -36.11 9.94 -21.43
N GLN A 219 -35.19 10.76 -21.95
CA GLN A 219 -35.50 12.10 -22.51
C GLN A 219 -35.96 12.06 -23.98
N GLU A 220 -35.76 10.97 -24.71
CA GLU A 220 -36.24 10.74 -26.07
C GLU A 220 -37.62 10.03 -26.06
N ARG A 221 -38.58 10.42 -25.21
CA ARG A 221 -39.94 10.06 -25.45
C ARG A 221 -40.48 10.94 -26.59
N PRO A 222 -40.95 10.37 -27.70
CA PRO A 222 -41.53 11.19 -28.77
C PRO A 222 -42.69 11.98 -28.23
N ASN A 223 -42.66 13.29 -28.48
CA ASN A 223 -43.82 14.15 -28.29
C ASN A 223 -45.03 13.51 -28.98
N PRO A 224 -46.19 13.32 -28.32
CA PRO A 224 -47.37 12.81 -29.00
C PRO A 224 -47.69 13.76 -30.16
N LYS A 225 -47.68 13.23 -31.39
CA LYS A 225 -48.19 13.92 -32.55
C LYS A 225 -49.67 14.25 -32.26
N ILE A 226 -49.96 15.52 -32.05
CA ILE A 226 -51.33 16.04 -32.11
C ILE A 226 -51.74 15.96 -33.58
N SER A 227 -52.53 14.95 -33.93
CA SER A 227 -53.22 14.89 -35.20
C SER A 227 -54.27 16.00 -35.18
N GLY A 228 -54.06 16.98 -36.05
CA GLY A 228 -55.07 18.01 -36.28
C GLY A 228 -56.25 17.37 -37.00
N ASP A 229 -57.35 17.31 -36.30
CA ASP A 229 -58.77 17.29 -36.78
C ASP A 229 -59.58 17.27 -35.54
N ASP A 230 -60.02 18.48 -35.09
CA ASP A 230 -61.25 18.60 -34.35
C ASP A 230 -61.66 20.08 -34.18
N VAL A 231 -62.64 20.41 -34.98
CA VAL A 231 -63.86 21.18 -34.69
C VAL A 231 -63.70 22.61 -34.13
N ILE A 232 -63.89 23.54 -35.06
CA ILE A 232 -64.19 24.95 -34.82
C ILE A 232 -65.54 25.05 -34.14
N ILE A 233 -65.66 25.53 -32.91
CA ILE A 233 -66.87 25.99 -32.27
C ILE A 233 -66.90 27.53 -32.36
N PRO A 234 -67.98 28.15 -32.97
CA PRO A 234 -68.04 29.59 -33.08
C PRO A 234 -68.45 30.25 -31.75
N PRO A 235 -68.08 31.52 -31.51
CA PRO A 235 -68.35 32.22 -30.26
C PRO A 235 -69.83 32.60 -30.13
N THR A 236 -70.44 32.19 -29.02
CA THR A 236 -71.74 32.68 -28.60
C THR A 236 -71.66 34.04 -27.93
N ASN A 237 -72.26 35.03 -28.57
CA ASN A 237 -72.49 36.36 -28.02
C ASN A 237 -73.26 36.29 -26.71
N TYR A 238 -72.75 36.87 -25.65
CA TYR A 238 -73.54 37.21 -24.46
C TYR A 238 -73.67 38.74 -24.37
N LYS A 239 -74.91 39.19 -24.49
CA LYS A 239 -75.28 40.58 -24.33
C LYS A 239 -75.25 40.95 -22.85
N ASP A 240 -74.71 42.12 -22.60
CA ASP A 240 -74.90 42.85 -21.37
C ASP A 240 -76.42 43.14 -21.12
N THR A 241 -76.88 42.95 -19.89
CA THR A 241 -78.01 43.72 -19.35
C THR A 241 -77.70 44.13 -17.94
N ASN A 242 -77.56 45.46 -17.80
CA ASN A 242 -77.63 46.20 -16.55
C ASN A 242 -78.89 45.88 -15.73
N THR A 243 -78.76 45.78 -14.48
CA THR A 243 -79.35 46.64 -13.39
C THR A 243 -78.80 46.13 -12.05
#